data_31c7b2e0e4d01692c62fcf377b02c87f
#
_entry.id   31c7b2e0e4d01692c62fcf377b02c87f
#
_cell.length_a   1.000
_cell.length_b   1.000
_cell.length_c   1.000
_cell.angle_alpha   90.00
_cell.angle_beta   90.00
_cell.angle_gamma   90.00
#
_symmetry.space_group_name_H-M   'P 1'
#
loop_
_entity.id
_entity.type
_entity.pdbx_description
1 polymer ?
#
loop_
_entity_poly.entity_id
_entity_poly.type
_entity_poly.pdbx_seq_one_letter_code
_entity_poly.pdbx_strand_id
1 'polypeptide(L)'
;MNSYNRKFFKEMKNKPHLDIRYGRHNLSKSNIHAQLKMLLAETVDIFNKIDIPCIIMHGSLIGWYFGEKMLPWDDDIDIVILDEHREKLKTLHGYQNNNILIEVNPVIDTIQRDPSNIIEARIICKNTGVFIDITNLSKGNIFHIGPSKTNVISKTFHLNKQYTNTDSFLFKPVCYNYSDHFDIRYHLITDNKIQITIKRRDKNQGWGVNLNLYGYDNAMKPLYNKNVIHCFSPHYYPITDIYPLRQTTFENINVYVPNNVENTLISEYGNKVLKPYYRNYIYKDGAWINK
;
A
#
# COMPACT_ATOMS: atom_id res chain seq x y z
N MET A 1 6.05 24.34 11.87
CA MET A 1 6.31 23.15 11.03
C MET A 1 5.07 22.29 11.10
N ASN A 2 4.35 22.16 10.01
CA ASN A 2 3.11 21.38 9.99
C ASN A 2 3.40 19.90 10.23
N SER A 3 2.66 19.28 11.14
CA SER A 3 2.78 17.87 11.55
C SER A 3 2.65 16.85 10.41
N TYR A 4 2.08 17.26 9.28
CA TYR A 4 1.85 16.44 8.08
C TYR A 4 3.12 16.03 7.32
N ASN A 5 4.27 16.60 7.62
CA ASN A 5 5.55 16.38 6.92
C ASN A 5 6.47 15.38 7.61
N ARG A 6 6.01 14.63 8.59
CA ARG A 6 6.84 13.64 9.27
C ARG A 6 6.20 12.26 9.19
N LYS A 7 7.02 11.25 8.90
CA LYS A 7 6.61 9.84 9.01
C LYS A 7 5.96 9.63 10.39
N PHE A 8 4.69 9.26 10.40
CA PHE A 8 3.94 9.06 11.65
C PHE A 8 4.41 7.80 12.34
N PHE A 9 4.36 6.67 11.65
CA PHE A 9 4.84 5.40 12.18
C PHE A 9 6.35 5.31 12.11
N LYS A 10 6.99 5.24 13.27
CA LYS A 10 8.44 5.19 13.40
C LYS A 10 8.90 3.79 13.79
N GLU A 11 10.02 3.40 13.23
CA GLU A 11 10.67 2.12 13.48
C GLU A 11 12.03 2.30 14.13
N MET A 12 12.50 1.24 14.78
CA MET A 12 13.84 1.24 15.36
C MET A 12 14.92 1.36 14.27
N LYS A 13 15.90 2.23 14.52
CA LYS A 13 16.90 2.65 13.53
C LYS A 13 17.68 1.50 12.88
N ASN A 14 17.92 0.42 13.61
CA ASN A 14 18.74 -0.72 13.21
C ASN A 14 17.95 -2.03 13.09
N LYS A 15 16.66 -1.98 13.27
CA LYS A 15 15.74 -3.13 13.16
C LYS A 15 14.42 -2.67 12.58
N PRO A 16 14.28 -2.69 11.25
CA PRO A 16 12.99 -2.44 10.59
C PRO A 16 11.95 -3.43 11.12
N HIS A 17 10.69 -3.08 10.99
CA HIS A 17 9.54 -3.84 11.46
C HIS A 17 9.42 -3.99 12.99
N LEU A 18 10.10 -3.10 13.75
CA LEU A 18 9.87 -2.94 15.19
C LEU A 18 9.50 -1.50 15.52
N ASP A 19 8.39 -1.30 16.23
CA ASP A 19 7.95 0.02 16.69
C ASP A 19 8.97 0.62 17.67
N ILE A 20 9.30 1.89 17.50
CA ILE A 20 10.35 2.55 18.28
C ILE A 20 10.03 2.63 19.79
N ARG A 21 8.76 2.60 20.18
CA ARG A 21 8.31 2.75 21.58
C ARG A 21 8.32 1.42 22.33
N TYR A 22 8.01 0.33 21.62
CA TYR A 22 7.81 -1.00 22.19
C TYR A 22 8.86 -2.00 21.73
N GLY A 23 9.65 -1.67 20.70
CA GLY A 23 10.63 -2.56 20.09
C GLY A 23 11.67 -3.03 21.10
N ARG A 24 11.91 -4.34 21.16
CA ARG A 24 12.93 -4.96 21.99
C ARG A 24 14.05 -5.51 21.13
N HIS A 25 15.27 -5.33 21.58
CA HIS A 25 16.43 -5.94 20.94
C HIS A 25 16.43 -7.46 21.17
N ASN A 26 17.04 -8.19 20.24
CA ASN A 26 17.31 -9.62 20.34
C ASN A 26 16.11 -10.59 20.26
N LEU A 27 15.08 -10.22 19.49
CA LEU A 27 14.05 -11.19 19.10
C LEU A 27 14.63 -12.18 18.08
N SER A 28 14.43 -13.46 18.29
CA SER A 28 14.72 -14.48 17.29
C SER A 28 13.68 -14.44 16.16
N LYS A 29 14.03 -14.97 14.99
CA LYS A 29 13.10 -15.05 13.85
C LYS A 29 11.81 -15.82 14.22
N SER A 30 11.96 -16.95 14.91
CA SER A 30 10.81 -17.73 15.40
C SER A 30 9.92 -16.95 16.35
N ASN A 31 10.50 -16.10 17.22
CA ASN A 31 9.72 -15.23 18.10
C ASN A 31 8.97 -14.16 17.32
N ILE A 32 9.58 -13.57 16.29
CA ILE A 32 8.92 -12.60 15.41
C ILE A 32 7.72 -13.27 14.70
N HIS A 33 7.91 -14.44 14.10
CA HIS A 33 6.84 -15.18 13.42
C HIS A 33 5.70 -15.56 14.39
N ALA A 34 6.01 -15.99 15.59
CA ALA A 34 4.99 -16.29 16.61
C ALA A 34 4.18 -15.04 16.98
N GLN A 35 4.85 -13.87 17.11
CA GLN A 35 4.18 -12.59 17.37
C GLN A 35 3.33 -12.12 16.20
N LEU A 36 3.83 -12.22 14.98
CA LEU A 36 3.07 -11.86 13.76
C LEU A 36 1.81 -12.73 13.62
N LYS A 37 1.92 -14.03 13.90
CA LYS A 37 0.77 -14.93 13.88
C LYS A 37 -0.27 -14.55 14.94
N MET A 38 0.15 -14.21 16.14
CA MET A 38 -0.75 -13.72 17.19
C MET A 38 -1.41 -12.40 16.77
N LEU A 39 -0.64 -11.45 16.23
CA LEU A 39 -1.18 -10.18 15.73
C LEU A 39 -2.17 -10.38 14.59
N LEU A 40 -1.91 -11.31 13.68
CA LEU A 40 -2.83 -11.62 12.59
C LEU A 40 -4.16 -12.15 13.12
N ALA A 41 -4.12 -13.08 14.08
CA ALA A 41 -5.34 -13.62 14.72
C ALA A 41 -6.17 -12.51 15.40
N GLU A 42 -5.52 -11.67 16.21
CA GLU A 42 -6.17 -10.53 16.87
C GLU A 42 -6.74 -9.53 15.83
N THR A 43 -6.01 -9.29 14.73
CA THR A 43 -6.47 -8.42 13.64
C THR A 43 -7.74 -8.96 13.00
N VAL A 44 -7.75 -10.24 12.66
CA VAL A 44 -8.91 -10.89 12.03
C VAL A 44 -10.11 -10.85 12.97
N ASP A 45 -9.94 -11.14 14.26
CA ASP A 45 -11.01 -11.10 15.23
C ASP A 45 -11.61 -9.69 15.38
N ILE A 46 -10.77 -8.65 15.37
CA ILE A 46 -11.21 -7.26 15.46
C ILE A 46 -11.90 -6.84 14.17
N PHE A 47 -11.33 -7.15 13.02
CA PHE A 47 -11.87 -6.79 11.71
C PHE A 47 -13.24 -7.45 11.46
N ASN A 48 -13.41 -8.71 11.85
CA ASN A 48 -14.69 -9.41 11.74
C ASN A 48 -15.81 -8.72 12.53
N LYS A 49 -15.49 -8.13 13.70
CA LYS A 49 -16.48 -7.42 14.53
C LYS A 49 -17.00 -6.13 13.91
N ILE A 50 -16.27 -5.57 12.95
CA ILE A 50 -16.62 -4.33 12.28
C ILE A 50 -16.74 -4.51 10.76
N ASP A 51 -16.86 -5.73 10.27
CA ASP A 51 -17.02 -6.09 8.86
C ASP A 51 -15.94 -5.47 7.96
N ILE A 52 -14.68 -5.65 8.30
CA ILE A 52 -13.54 -5.36 7.44
C ILE A 52 -12.94 -6.69 7.00
N PRO A 53 -12.84 -7.01 5.69
CA PRO A 53 -12.12 -8.17 5.23
C PRO A 53 -10.61 -8.00 5.48
N CYS A 54 -10.00 -8.95 6.16
CA CYS A 54 -8.55 -9.00 6.33
C CYS A 54 -7.92 -9.57 5.07
N ILE A 55 -7.40 -8.71 4.19
CA ILE A 55 -6.85 -9.11 2.89
C ILE A 55 -5.33 -9.12 2.99
N ILE A 56 -4.70 -10.26 2.74
CA ILE A 56 -3.25 -10.35 2.67
C ILE A 56 -2.75 -10.04 1.26
N MET A 57 -1.66 -9.27 1.16
CA MET A 57 -1.08 -8.81 -0.10
C MET A 57 0.45 -8.87 -0.04
N HIS A 58 1.09 -8.44 -1.11
CA HIS A 58 2.54 -8.24 -1.20
C HIS A 58 3.36 -9.50 -0.79
N GLY A 59 4.33 -9.36 0.10
CA GLY A 59 5.16 -10.47 0.59
C GLY A 59 4.35 -11.59 1.23
N SER A 60 3.34 -11.25 2.01
CA SER A 60 2.44 -12.22 2.63
C SER A 60 1.65 -13.03 1.61
N LEU A 61 1.28 -12.41 0.48
CA LEU A 61 0.59 -13.12 -0.61
C LEU A 61 1.52 -14.12 -1.33
N ILE A 62 2.83 -13.81 -1.43
CA ILE A 62 3.82 -14.78 -1.92
C ILE A 62 3.88 -15.99 -0.97
N GLY A 63 3.93 -15.75 0.33
CA GLY A 63 3.94 -16.81 1.34
C GLY A 63 2.69 -17.69 1.27
N TRP A 64 1.54 -17.08 1.09
CA TRP A 64 0.28 -17.80 0.87
C TRP A 64 0.32 -18.66 -0.39
N TYR A 65 0.78 -18.11 -1.51
CA TYR A 65 0.85 -18.82 -2.80
C TYR A 65 1.68 -20.11 -2.73
N PHE A 66 2.76 -20.09 -1.96
CA PHE A 66 3.67 -21.23 -1.81
C PHE A 66 3.38 -22.15 -0.62
N GLY A 67 2.29 -21.97 0.09
CA GLY A 67 1.97 -22.92 1.17
C GLY A 67 1.21 -22.33 2.34
N GLU A 68 0.53 -21.24 2.13
CA GLU A 68 -0.34 -20.57 3.13
C GLU A 68 0.39 -20.21 4.45
N LYS A 69 1.70 -19.90 4.35
CA LYS A 69 2.56 -19.59 5.49
C LYS A 69 3.44 -18.37 5.20
N MET A 70 3.87 -17.72 6.27
CA MET A 70 4.88 -16.67 6.18
C MET A 70 6.15 -17.22 5.53
N LEU A 71 6.79 -16.39 4.72
CA LEU A 71 8.08 -16.71 4.14
C LEU A 71 9.15 -16.77 5.25
N PRO A 72 10.07 -17.76 5.26
CA PRO A 72 11.01 -17.92 6.36
C PRO A 72 12.01 -16.77 6.54
N TRP A 73 12.13 -15.89 5.56
CA TRP A 73 12.97 -14.69 5.60
C TRP A 73 12.22 -13.42 5.95
N ASP A 74 10.87 -13.41 5.87
CA ASP A 74 10.06 -12.23 6.20
C ASP A 74 9.94 -12.03 7.70
N ASP A 75 9.76 -10.79 8.08
CA ASP A 75 9.55 -10.33 9.45
C ASP A 75 8.42 -9.31 9.57
N ASP A 76 7.52 -9.31 8.60
CA ASP A 76 6.28 -8.53 8.54
C ASP A 76 5.13 -9.35 7.94
N ILE A 77 3.92 -8.82 8.08
CA ILE A 77 2.72 -9.26 7.37
C ILE A 77 2.08 -8.03 6.74
N ASP A 78 1.80 -8.15 5.45
CA ASP A 78 1.16 -7.10 4.67
C ASP A 78 -0.36 -7.32 4.63
N ILE A 79 -1.11 -6.40 5.23
CA ILE A 79 -2.58 -6.37 5.15
C ILE A 79 -3.01 -5.15 4.38
N VAL A 80 -4.01 -5.33 3.53
CA VAL A 80 -4.67 -4.22 2.86
C VAL A 80 -6.16 -4.19 3.22
N ILE A 81 -6.71 -3.00 3.21
CA ILE A 81 -8.16 -2.76 3.25
C ILE A 81 -8.61 -2.07 1.97
N LEU A 82 -9.91 -2.08 1.71
CA LEU A 82 -10.52 -1.33 0.62
C LEU A 82 -10.91 0.06 1.11
N ASP A 83 -10.90 1.05 0.21
CA ASP A 83 -11.30 2.45 0.53
C ASP A 83 -12.63 2.55 1.28
N GLU A 84 -13.58 1.71 0.95
CA GLU A 84 -14.91 1.68 1.59
C GLU A 84 -14.89 1.30 3.08
N HIS A 85 -13.80 0.71 3.55
CA HIS A 85 -13.61 0.34 4.96
C HIS A 85 -12.79 1.35 5.76
N ARG A 86 -12.31 2.41 5.13
CA ARG A 86 -11.44 3.41 5.76
C ARG A 86 -12.09 4.07 6.98
N GLU A 87 -13.38 4.43 6.88
CA GLU A 87 -14.12 5.01 8.01
C GLU A 87 -14.25 4.04 9.19
N LYS A 88 -14.47 2.75 8.92
CA LYS A 88 -14.50 1.72 9.96
C LYS A 88 -13.11 1.57 10.62
N LEU A 89 -12.03 1.59 9.83
CA LEU A 89 -10.67 1.50 10.36
C LEU A 89 -10.37 2.65 11.32
N LYS A 90 -10.84 3.88 11.05
CA LYS A 90 -10.63 5.04 11.93
C LYS A 90 -11.21 4.83 13.32
N THR A 91 -12.31 4.09 13.45
CA THR A 91 -12.92 3.83 14.77
C THR A 91 -12.03 3.00 15.68
N LEU A 92 -11.01 2.34 15.12
CA LEU A 92 -10.05 1.55 15.89
C LEU A 92 -8.90 2.36 16.47
N HIS A 93 -8.80 3.66 16.16
CA HIS A 93 -7.70 4.48 16.69
C HIS A 93 -7.69 4.50 18.23
N GLY A 94 -6.57 4.09 18.81
CA GLY A 94 -6.41 3.99 20.27
C GLY A 94 -6.99 2.73 20.89
N TYR A 95 -7.57 1.81 20.09
CA TYR A 95 -7.98 0.52 20.62
C TYR A 95 -6.79 -0.22 21.18
N GLN A 96 -6.93 -0.74 22.40
CA GLN A 96 -5.88 -1.54 23.02
C GLN A 96 -6.45 -2.59 23.95
N ASN A 97 -5.70 -3.66 24.10
CA ASN A 97 -5.89 -4.67 25.13
C ASN A 97 -4.54 -4.96 25.82
N ASN A 98 -4.43 -6.09 26.54
CA ASN A 98 -3.19 -6.46 27.23
C ASN A 98 -2.00 -6.65 26.26
N ASN A 99 -2.25 -7.08 25.04
CA ASN A 99 -1.24 -7.51 24.08
C ASN A 99 -0.96 -6.48 23.00
N ILE A 100 -1.98 -5.79 22.51
CA ILE A 100 -1.90 -4.96 21.31
C ILE A 100 -2.35 -3.52 21.53
N LEU A 101 -1.87 -2.65 20.65
CA LEU A 101 -2.32 -1.30 20.43
C LEU A 101 -2.57 -1.10 18.92
N ILE A 102 -3.71 -0.51 18.57
CA ILE A 102 -4.01 -0.10 17.18
C ILE A 102 -3.90 1.41 17.08
N GLU A 103 -3.09 1.87 16.16
CA GLU A 103 -2.98 3.28 15.82
C GLU A 103 -3.34 3.50 14.36
N VAL A 104 -4.20 4.47 14.11
CA VAL A 104 -4.56 4.92 12.77
C VAL A 104 -3.81 6.20 12.47
N ASN A 105 -3.28 6.29 11.26
CA ASN A 105 -2.54 7.47 10.82
C ASN A 105 -3.47 8.69 10.79
N PRO A 106 -3.16 9.79 11.48
CA PRO A 106 -4.02 10.97 11.53
C PRO A 106 -4.20 11.66 10.18
N VAL A 107 -3.35 11.32 9.18
CA VAL A 107 -3.47 11.84 7.82
C VAL A 107 -4.19 10.89 6.87
N ILE A 108 -4.88 9.88 7.38
CA ILE A 108 -5.59 8.86 6.58
C ILE A 108 -6.55 9.47 5.54
N ASP A 109 -7.20 10.59 5.87
CA ASP A 109 -8.10 11.32 4.97
C ASP A 109 -7.40 12.34 4.09
N THR A 110 -6.11 12.58 4.33
CA THR A 110 -5.38 13.60 3.63
C THR A 110 -4.86 13.06 2.31
N ILE A 111 -5.39 13.57 1.21
CA ILE A 111 -4.94 13.21 -0.14
C ILE A 111 -3.49 13.65 -0.37
N GLN A 112 -3.10 14.79 0.22
CA GLN A 112 -1.76 15.36 0.17
C GLN A 112 -0.98 14.99 1.42
N ARG A 113 -0.41 13.80 1.45
CA ARG A 113 0.41 13.35 2.57
C ARG A 113 1.82 12.98 2.09
N ASP A 114 2.77 13.12 3.00
CA ASP A 114 4.12 12.63 2.75
C ASP A 114 4.05 11.13 2.39
N PRO A 115 4.72 10.65 1.33
CA PRO A 115 4.71 9.22 0.96
C PRO A 115 5.33 8.31 2.00
N SER A 116 6.09 8.82 2.95
CA SER A 116 6.46 8.06 4.13
C SER A 116 5.27 7.73 5.04
N ASN A 117 4.08 8.28 4.76
CA ASN A 117 2.81 8.03 5.45
C ASN A 117 1.83 7.22 4.58
N ILE A 118 2.32 6.23 3.86
CA ILE A 118 1.48 5.31 3.07
C ILE A 118 0.71 4.30 3.93
N ILE A 119 1.15 4.08 5.16
CA ILE A 119 0.52 3.17 6.10
C ILE A 119 -0.70 3.85 6.72
N GLU A 120 -1.86 3.22 6.61
CA GLU A 120 -3.13 3.73 7.13
C GLU A 120 -3.28 3.47 8.62
N ALA A 121 -2.88 2.29 9.07
CA ALA A 121 -2.89 1.92 10.48
C ALA A 121 -1.77 0.93 10.78
N ARG A 122 -1.44 0.80 12.06
CA ARG A 122 -0.48 -0.17 12.58
C ARG A 122 -1.06 -0.87 13.80
N ILE A 123 -0.95 -2.19 13.82
CA ILE A 123 -1.30 -3.03 14.96
C ILE A 123 -0.01 -3.49 15.61
N ILE A 124 0.22 -3.05 16.83
CA ILE A 124 1.52 -3.15 17.52
C ILE A 124 1.41 -4.09 18.68
N CYS A 125 2.29 -5.08 18.77
CA CYS A 125 2.49 -5.87 19.97
C CYS A 125 3.21 -5.04 21.05
N LYS A 126 2.53 -4.73 22.15
CA LYS A 126 3.07 -3.87 23.23
C LYS A 126 4.26 -4.52 23.95
N ASN A 127 4.35 -5.84 23.92
CA ASN A 127 5.41 -6.57 24.62
C ASN A 127 6.72 -6.63 23.85
N THR A 128 6.68 -6.59 22.52
CA THR A 128 7.85 -6.83 21.65
C THR A 128 8.11 -5.73 20.64
N GLY A 129 7.10 -4.90 20.33
CA GLY A 129 7.16 -3.89 19.30
C GLY A 129 7.01 -4.44 17.87
N VAL A 130 6.86 -5.76 17.69
CA VAL A 130 6.49 -6.34 16.39
C VAL A 130 5.14 -5.80 15.98
N PHE A 131 4.94 -5.51 14.70
CA PHE A 131 3.71 -4.93 14.22
C PHE A 131 3.26 -5.48 12.86
N ILE A 132 2.00 -5.26 12.55
CA ILE A 132 1.42 -5.42 11.23
C ILE A 132 1.05 -4.03 10.72
N ASP A 133 1.45 -3.72 9.50
CA ASP A 133 1.05 -2.51 8.79
C ASP A 133 -0.19 -2.77 7.93
N ILE A 134 -1.12 -1.81 7.97
CA ILE A 134 -2.34 -1.83 7.17
C ILE A 134 -2.22 -0.73 6.13
N THR A 135 -2.29 -1.13 4.88
CA THR A 135 -2.33 -0.23 3.72
C THR A 135 -3.72 -0.23 3.07
N ASN A 136 -3.89 0.50 1.99
CA ASN A 136 -5.19 0.70 1.37
C ASN A 136 -5.15 0.42 -0.13
N LEU A 137 -6.23 -0.17 -0.63
CA LEU A 137 -6.52 -0.30 -2.06
C LEU A 137 -7.62 0.67 -2.46
N SER A 138 -7.29 1.59 -3.37
CA SER A 138 -8.18 2.62 -3.89
C SER A 138 -8.56 2.37 -5.34
N LYS A 139 -9.79 2.70 -5.72
CA LYS A 139 -10.23 2.67 -7.13
C LYS A 139 -9.68 3.87 -7.89
N GLY A 140 -9.25 3.66 -9.12
CA GLY A 140 -8.73 4.68 -10.03
C GLY A 140 -7.24 4.56 -10.33
N ASN A 141 -6.68 5.53 -11.06
CA ASN A 141 -5.28 5.54 -11.46
C ASN A 141 -4.47 6.49 -10.59
N ILE A 142 -3.36 6.01 -10.02
CA ILE A 142 -2.30 6.86 -9.48
C ILE A 142 -1.13 6.88 -10.45
N PHE A 143 -0.62 8.06 -10.76
CA PHE A 143 0.60 8.24 -11.54
C PHE A 143 1.75 8.65 -10.63
N HIS A 144 2.78 7.81 -10.57
CA HIS A 144 3.99 8.15 -9.83
C HIS A 144 4.98 8.93 -10.71
N ILE A 145 5.42 10.07 -10.21
CA ILE A 145 6.41 10.93 -10.86
C ILE A 145 7.55 11.20 -9.88
N GLY A 146 8.68 10.58 -10.12
CA GLY A 146 9.89 10.77 -9.30
C GLY A 146 10.69 9.48 -9.16
N PRO A 147 11.78 9.47 -8.36
CA PRO A 147 12.42 10.65 -7.80
C PRO A 147 13.09 11.53 -8.88
N SER A 148 13.16 12.84 -8.66
CA SER A 148 13.84 13.78 -9.57
C SER A 148 14.92 14.59 -8.86
N LYS A 149 16.00 14.79 -9.58
CA LYS A 149 17.07 15.71 -9.18
C LYS A 149 16.92 17.11 -9.78
N THR A 150 15.97 17.30 -10.69
CA THR A 150 15.67 18.57 -11.33
C THR A 150 14.42 19.21 -10.74
N ASN A 151 14.31 20.53 -10.86
CA ASN A 151 13.13 21.25 -10.36
C ASN A 151 11.90 21.12 -11.27
N VAL A 152 12.04 20.48 -12.41
CA VAL A 152 10.97 20.27 -13.38
C VAL A 152 10.98 18.84 -13.87
N ILE A 153 9.84 18.20 -13.84
CA ILE A 153 9.60 16.92 -14.51
C ILE A 153 8.45 17.12 -15.50
N SER A 154 8.64 16.59 -16.71
CA SER A 154 7.56 16.46 -17.67
C SER A 154 7.45 14.99 -18.08
N LYS A 155 6.25 14.42 -17.97
CA LYS A 155 5.96 13.04 -18.36
C LYS A 155 4.69 12.96 -19.17
N THR A 156 4.70 12.07 -20.16
CA THR A 156 3.54 11.74 -20.96
C THR A 156 2.94 10.43 -20.47
N PHE A 157 1.62 10.43 -20.29
CA PHE A 157 0.86 9.27 -19.87
C PHE A 157 -0.13 8.89 -20.97
N HIS A 158 -0.29 7.59 -21.19
CA HIS A 158 -1.36 7.06 -22.02
C HIS A 158 -2.62 6.89 -21.17
N LEU A 159 -3.74 7.37 -21.69
CA LEU A 159 -5.04 7.27 -21.06
C LEU A 159 -5.80 6.10 -21.69
N ASN A 160 -6.56 5.38 -20.88
CA ASN A 160 -7.30 4.20 -21.34
C ASN A 160 -8.56 4.52 -22.13
N LYS A 161 -8.84 5.79 -22.35
CA LYS A 161 -10.00 6.31 -23.07
C LYS A 161 -9.54 7.50 -23.89
N GLN A 162 -10.19 7.75 -25.03
CA GLN A 162 -10.02 8.98 -25.77
C GLN A 162 -10.69 10.14 -25.03
N TYR A 163 -9.97 11.24 -24.88
CA TYR A 163 -10.43 12.46 -24.22
C TYR A 163 -10.34 13.62 -25.22
N THR A 164 -11.19 14.60 -25.01
CA THR A 164 -11.19 15.84 -25.79
C THR A 164 -10.59 16.98 -24.98
N ASN A 165 -10.19 18.06 -25.65
CA ASN A 165 -9.70 19.27 -24.96
C ASN A 165 -10.77 19.97 -24.11
N THR A 166 -12.03 19.56 -24.24
CA THR A 166 -13.15 20.08 -23.45
C THR A 166 -13.34 19.31 -22.14
N ASP A 167 -12.67 18.16 -21.98
CA ASP A 167 -12.73 17.40 -20.74
C ASP A 167 -11.96 18.12 -19.63
N SER A 168 -12.51 18.14 -18.44
CA SER A 168 -11.89 18.74 -17.27
C SER A 168 -11.11 17.69 -16.50
N PHE A 169 -9.87 18.03 -16.15
CA PHE A 169 -9.00 17.18 -15.33
C PHE A 169 -8.71 17.85 -14.00
N LEU A 170 -8.92 17.11 -12.94
CA LEU A 170 -8.52 17.52 -11.60
C LEU A 170 -7.39 16.61 -11.13
N PHE A 171 -6.21 17.17 -10.95
CA PHE A 171 -5.08 16.48 -10.36
C PHE A 171 -5.02 16.76 -8.88
N LYS A 172 -5.17 15.73 -8.07
CA LYS A 172 -4.92 15.81 -6.64
C LYS A 172 -3.57 15.16 -6.36
N PRO A 173 -2.52 15.92 -6.12
CA PRO A 173 -1.22 15.36 -5.77
C PRO A 173 -1.31 14.68 -4.41
N VAL A 174 -0.94 13.42 -4.36
CA VAL A 174 -0.59 12.72 -3.12
C VAL A 174 0.93 12.82 -3.03
N CYS A 175 1.43 13.76 -2.23
CA CYS A 175 2.78 14.28 -2.41
C CYS A 175 3.72 14.02 -1.26
N TYR A 176 5.00 13.94 -1.60
CA TYR A 176 6.14 14.12 -0.70
C TYR A 176 6.19 15.51 -0.07
N ASN A 177 5.50 16.48 -0.65
CA ASN A 177 5.37 17.84 -0.14
C ASN A 177 4.02 18.41 -0.58
N TYR A 178 3.57 19.46 0.09
CA TYR A 178 2.31 20.12 -0.16
C TYR A 178 2.15 20.63 -1.59
N SER A 179 0.90 20.72 -2.05
CA SER A 179 0.54 21.33 -3.33
C SER A 179 1.11 22.74 -3.51
N ASP A 180 1.30 23.48 -2.42
CA ASP A 180 1.85 24.83 -2.42
C ASP A 180 3.31 24.92 -2.88
N HIS A 181 4.02 23.78 -2.88
CA HIS A 181 5.40 23.70 -3.35
C HIS A 181 5.53 23.31 -4.81
N PHE A 182 4.42 23.00 -5.48
CA PHE A 182 4.43 22.56 -6.87
C PHE A 182 3.49 23.37 -7.75
N ASP A 183 3.98 23.68 -8.95
CA ASP A 183 3.15 24.11 -10.08
C ASP A 183 2.91 22.89 -10.97
N ILE A 184 1.65 22.48 -11.12
CA ILE A 184 1.27 21.33 -11.93
C ILE A 184 0.51 21.87 -13.15
N ARG A 185 0.97 21.51 -14.34
CA ARG A 185 0.32 21.84 -15.61
C ARG A 185 0.10 20.56 -16.40
N TYR A 186 -0.98 20.51 -17.13
CA TYR A 186 -1.25 19.41 -18.04
C TYR A 186 -1.85 19.91 -19.35
N HIS A 187 -1.63 19.16 -20.42
CA HIS A 187 -2.32 19.33 -21.68
C HIS A 187 -2.48 18.00 -22.40
N LEU A 188 -3.53 17.85 -23.15
CA LEU A 188 -3.72 16.72 -24.04
C LEU A 188 -2.78 16.88 -25.24
N ILE A 189 -1.96 15.86 -25.50
CA ILE A 189 -1.15 15.78 -26.72
C ILE A 189 -1.99 15.19 -27.85
N THR A 190 -2.76 14.14 -27.51
CA THR A 190 -3.73 13.46 -28.39
C THR A 190 -4.90 12.99 -27.54
N ASP A 191 -5.94 12.48 -28.17
CA ASP A 191 -7.18 12.00 -27.52
C ASP A 191 -6.94 10.97 -26.40
N ASN A 192 -5.77 10.34 -26.39
CA ASN A 192 -5.43 9.35 -25.37
C ASN A 192 -4.04 9.57 -24.72
N LYS A 193 -3.45 10.75 -24.93
CA LYS A 193 -2.16 11.10 -24.33
C LYS A 193 -2.22 12.44 -23.64
N ILE A 194 -1.84 12.45 -22.36
CA ILE A 194 -1.72 13.65 -21.58
C ILE A 194 -0.26 13.87 -21.16
N GLN A 195 0.22 15.08 -21.30
CA GLN A 195 1.50 15.48 -20.72
C GLN A 195 1.25 16.22 -19.42
N ILE A 196 1.95 15.81 -18.39
CA ILE A 196 1.94 16.46 -17.07
C ILE A 196 3.33 17.03 -16.83
N THR A 197 3.36 18.33 -16.57
CA THR A 197 4.59 19.04 -16.19
C THR A 197 4.44 19.52 -14.75
N ILE A 198 5.36 19.10 -13.89
CA ILE A 198 5.41 19.49 -12.48
C ILE A 198 6.69 20.29 -12.27
N LYS A 199 6.52 21.51 -11.78
CA LYS A 199 7.62 22.39 -11.40
C LYS A 199 7.61 22.56 -9.89
N ARG A 200 8.74 22.29 -9.24
CA ARG A 200 8.91 22.57 -7.83
C ARG A 200 9.32 24.03 -7.62
N ARG A 201 8.72 24.68 -6.64
CA ARG A 201 8.98 26.09 -6.32
C ARG A 201 10.22 26.29 -5.45
N ASP A 202 10.54 25.31 -4.62
CA ASP A 202 11.76 25.31 -3.80
C ASP A 202 12.92 24.57 -4.51
N LYS A 203 14.14 24.74 -3.99
CA LYS A 203 15.35 24.18 -4.59
C LYS A 203 15.80 22.84 -4.01
N ASN A 204 14.99 22.19 -3.17
CA ASN A 204 15.36 20.91 -2.59
C ASN A 204 15.34 19.78 -3.64
N GLN A 205 16.35 18.94 -3.64
CA GLN A 205 16.50 17.82 -4.58
C GLN A 205 15.88 16.53 -4.05
N GLY A 206 15.70 15.55 -4.96
CA GLY A 206 15.28 14.20 -4.56
C GLY A 206 13.80 14.06 -4.22
N TRP A 207 12.94 14.75 -4.92
CA TRP A 207 11.50 14.73 -4.72
C TRP A 207 10.77 13.78 -5.68
N GLY A 208 9.57 13.39 -5.31
CA GLY A 208 8.63 12.68 -6.16
C GLY A 208 7.20 13.06 -5.81
N VAL A 209 6.28 12.73 -6.70
CA VAL A 209 4.85 13.04 -6.56
C VAL A 209 4.03 11.85 -7.03
N ASN A 210 3.07 11.44 -6.22
CA ASN A 210 1.99 10.56 -6.66
C ASN A 210 0.80 11.43 -7.07
N LEU A 211 0.35 11.27 -8.29
CA LEU A 211 -0.79 12.01 -8.82
C LEU A 211 -1.98 11.08 -8.99
N ASN A 212 -3.06 11.41 -8.31
CA ASN A 212 -4.38 10.87 -8.65
C ASN A 212 -4.98 11.70 -9.78
N LEU A 213 -5.26 11.06 -10.90
CA LEU A 213 -5.96 11.67 -12.01
C LEU A 213 -7.46 11.55 -11.80
N TYR A 214 -8.10 12.67 -11.53
CA TYR A 214 -9.55 12.81 -11.57
C TYR A 214 -9.90 13.66 -12.77
N GLY A 215 -10.76 13.15 -13.65
CA GLY A 215 -11.28 13.90 -14.78
C GLY A 215 -12.78 13.75 -14.86
N TYR A 216 -13.41 14.71 -15.49
CA TYR A 216 -14.84 14.73 -15.77
C TYR A 216 -15.03 15.08 -17.25
N ASP A 217 -15.88 14.33 -17.93
CA ASP A 217 -16.35 14.72 -19.26
C ASP A 217 -17.34 15.88 -19.17
N ASN A 218 -17.80 16.39 -20.31
CA ASN A 218 -18.76 17.49 -20.38
C ASN A 218 -20.11 17.19 -19.69
N ALA A 219 -20.41 15.92 -19.47
CA ALA A 219 -21.58 15.46 -18.70
C ALA A 219 -21.28 15.25 -17.22
N MET A 220 -20.12 15.75 -16.73
CA MET A 220 -19.64 15.57 -15.35
C MET A 220 -19.49 14.11 -14.92
N LYS A 221 -19.26 13.21 -15.87
CA LYS A 221 -18.97 11.80 -15.58
C LYS A 221 -17.48 11.62 -15.29
N PRO A 222 -17.10 10.84 -14.26
CA PRO A 222 -15.71 10.58 -13.94
C PRO A 222 -14.96 9.93 -15.11
N LEU A 223 -13.80 10.47 -15.47
CA LEU A 223 -12.92 9.97 -16.51
C LEU A 223 -11.88 8.96 -16.00
N TYR A 224 -11.82 8.68 -14.71
CA TYR A 224 -10.89 7.71 -14.18
C TYR A 224 -11.28 6.27 -14.59
N ASN A 225 -10.29 5.42 -14.74
CA ASN A 225 -10.53 4.02 -15.06
C ASN A 225 -11.11 3.30 -13.83
N LYS A 226 -12.41 3.05 -13.85
CA LYS A 226 -13.13 2.33 -12.78
C LYS A 226 -12.72 0.86 -12.66
N ASN A 227 -12.02 0.34 -13.66
CA ASN A 227 -11.61 -1.06 -13.73
C ASN A 227 -10.21 -1.30 -13.16
N VAL A 228 -9.58 -0.27 -12.60
CA VAL A 228 -8.26 -0.35 -11.95
C VAL A 228 -8.40 -0.04 -10.48
N ILE A 229 -7.71 -0.83 -9.68
CA ILE A 229 -7.49 -0.61 -8.25
C ILE A 229 -5.98 -0.50 -8.01
N HIS A 230 -5.57 0.28 -7.04
CA HIS A 230 -4.16 0.54 -6.77
C HIS A 230 -3.89 0.71 -5.29
N CYS A 231 -2.64 0.51 -4.88
CA CYS A 231 -2.12 0.93 -3.59
C CYS A 231 -1.23 2.18 -3.72
N PHE A 232 -0.87 2.82 -2.59
CA PHE A 232 0.04 3.97 -2.59
C PHE A 232 1.48 3.65 -3.01
N SER A 233 1.96 2.45 -2.73
CA SER A 233 3.08 1.89 -3.49
C SER A 233 2.56 1.66 -4.89
N PRO A 234 3.22 2.14 -5.97
CA PRO A 234 2.56 2.26 -7.27
C PRO A 234 2.36 0.90 -7.96
N HIS A 235 1.55 0.06 -7.35
CA HIS A 235 1.05 -1.18 -7.91
C HIS A 235 -0.38 -0.98 -8.38
N TYR A 236 -0.68 -1.47 -9.58
CA TYR A 236 -1.96 -1.32 -10.25
C TYR A 236 -2.48 -2.69 -10.64
N TYR A 237 -3.74 -2.93 -10.34
CA TYR A 237 -4.39 -4.20 -10.60
C TYR A 237 -5.68 -3.97 -11.38
N PRO A 238 -5.99 -4.80 -12.38
CA PRO A 238 -7.37 -4.89 -12.88
C PRO A 238 -8.31 -5.20 -11.70
N ILE A 239 -9.45 -4.55 -11.63
CA ILE A 239 -10.39 -4.78 -10.53
C ILE A 239 -10.85 -6.24 -10.48
N THR A 240 -10.90 -6.91 -11.64
CA THR A 240 -11.23 -8.32 -11.78
C THR A 240 -10.19 -9.28 -11.20
N ASP A 241 -8.94 -8.82 -11.05
CA ASP A 241 -7.90 -9.62 -10.39
C ASP A 241 -8.03 -9.55 -8.87
N ILE A 242 -8.60 -8.46 -8.35
CA ILE A 242 -8.85 -8.30 -6.91
C ILE A 242 -10.20 -8.88 -6.51
N TYR A 243 -11.27 -8.60 -7.27
CA TYR A 243 -12.63 -9.05 -6.94
C TYR A 243 -13.15 -10.18 -7.82
N PRO A 244 -14.01 -11.06 -7.27
CA PRO A 244 -14.40 -11.15 -5.86
C PRO A 244 -13.26 -11.62 -4.97
N LEU A 245 -13.17 -11.11 -3.74
CA LEU A 245 -12.18 -11.63 -2.78
C LEU A 245 -12.46 -13.11 -2.49
N ARG A 246 -11.41 -13.91 -2.33
CA ARG A 246 -11.51 -15.32 -1.99
C ARG A 246 -11.15 -15.54 -0.53
N GLN A 247 -12.04 -16.19 0.22
CA GLN A 247 -11.76 -16.60 1.58
C GLN A 247 -10.83 -17.83 1.58
N THR A 248 -9.85 -17.85 2.46
CA THR A 248 -8.84 -18.89 2.59
C THR A 248 -8.22 -18.87 3.99
N THR A 249 -7.14 -19.61 4.19
CA THR A 249 -6.32 -19.56 5.41
C THR A 249 -4.91 -19.07 5.13
N PHE A 250 -4.32 -18.40 6.11
CA PHE A 250 -2.90 -18.06 6.17
C PHE A 250 -2.43 -18.25 7.61
N GLU A 251 -1.39 -19.04 7.83
CA GLU A 251 -0.95 -19.47 9.16
C GLU A 251 -2.08 -20.18 9.99
N ASN A 252 -3.01 -20.86 9.30
CA ASN A 252 -4.23 -21.46 9.85
C ASN A 252 -5.22 -20.42 10.42
N ILE A 253 -5.20 -19.18 9.94
CA ILE A 253 -6.11 -18.09 10.30
C ILE A 253 -6.90 -17.71 9.06
N ASN A 254 -8.22 -17.54 9.19
CA ASN A 254 -9.09 -17.16 8.07
C ASN A 254 -8.78 -15.74 7.59
N VAL A 255 -8.44 -15.61 6.32
CA VAL A 255 -8.12 -14.34 5.65
C VAL A 255 -8.76 -14.28 4.28
N TYR A 256 -8.57 -13.19 3.60
CA TYR A 256 -8.95 -13.03 2.20
C TYR A 256 -7.70 -12.82 1.33
N VAL A 257 -7.81 -13.29 0.09
CA VAL A 257 -6.83 -13.05 -0.97
C VAL A 257 -7.53 -12.51 -2.22
N PRO A 258 -6.80 -11.84 -3.13
CA PRO A 258 -7.32 -11.45 -4.44
C PRO A 258 -7.91 -12.62 -5.23
N ASN A 259 -8.84 -12.31 -6.13
CA ASN A 259 -9.44 -13.29 -7.03
C ASN A 259 -8.39 -14.02 -7.87
N ASN A 260 -7.49 -13.26 -8.49
CA ASN A 260 -6.40 -13.78 -9.32
C ASN A 260 -5.04 -13.46 -8.68
N VAL A 261 -4.61 -14.34 -7.79
CA VAL A 261 -3.36 -14.17 -7.04
C VAL A 261 -2.14 -14.13 -7.95
N GLU A 262 -2.08 -14.99 -8.97
CA GLU A 262 -0.93 -15.04 -9.88
C GLU A 262 -0.76 -13.71 -10.63
N ASN A 263 -1.83 -13.20 -11.26
CA ASN A 263 -1.78 -11.91 -11.94
C ASN A 263 -1.41 -10.77 -10.98
N THR A 264 -1.96 -10.79 -9.75
CA THR A 264 -1.64 -9.81 -8.73
C THR A 264 -0.16 -9.82 -8.40
N LEU A 265 0.42 -10.99 -8.12
CA LEU A 265 1.84 -11.16 -7.84
C LEU A 265 2.73 -10.80 -9.03
N ILE A 266 2.34 -11.19 -10.25
CA ILE A 266 3.09 -10.84 -11.47
C ILE A 266 3.10 -9.32 -11.67
N SER A 267 1.99 -8.65 -11.39
CA SER A 267 1.89 -7.19 -11.50
C SER A 267 2.87 -6.46 -10.57
N GLU A 268 3.14 -7.00 -9.38
CA GLU A 268 4.06 -6.41 -8.40
C GLU A 268 5.52 -6.78 -8.64
N TYR A 269 5.79 -8.06 -8.90
CA TYR A 269 7.14 -8.63 -8.84
C TYR A 269 7.61 -9.21 -10.18
N GLY A 270 6.75 -9.26 -11.20
CA GLY A 270 7.01 -9.88 -12.48
C GLY A 270 6.95 -11.42 -12.43
N ASN A 271 7.02 -12.05 -13.59
CA ASN A 271 6.82 -13.51 -13.75
C ASN A 271 7.75 -14.42 -12.90
N LYS A 272 8.86 -13.88 -12.41
CA LYS A 272 9.81 -14.67 -11.62
C LYS A 272 9.27 -15.00 -10.23
N VAL A 273 8.29 -14.25 -9.73
CA VAL A 273 7.70 -14.46 -8.40
C VAL A 273 7.02 -15.82 -8.26
N LEU A 274 6.47 -16.36 -9.34
CA LEU A 274 5.79 -17.67 -9.34
C LEU A 274 6.76 -18.86 -9.38
N LYS A 275 8.06 -18.62 -9.41
CA LYS A 275 9.04 -19.70 -9.44
C LYS A 275 9.39 -20.17 -8.02
N PRO A 276 9.54 -21.51 -7.81
CA PRO A 276 9.76 -22.08 -6.50
C PRO A 276 11.22 -21.87 -5.99
N TYR A 277 11.82 -20.72 -6.24
CA TYR A 277 13.15 -20.37 -5.73
C TYR A 277 13.29 -18.87 -5.53
N TYR A 278 13.92 -18.50 -4.43
CA TYR A 278 14.25 -17.11 -4.10
C TYR A 278 15.58 -17.03 -3.35
N ARG A 279 16.56 -16.31 -3.88
CA ARG A 279 17.91 -16.23 -3.31
C ARG A 279 18.50 -17.63 -3.02
N ASN A 280 18.77 -17.92 -1.75
CA ASN A 280 19.31 -19.20 -1.27
C ASN A 280 18.22 -20.22 -0.88
N TYR A 281 16.95 -19.94 -1.16
CA TYR A 281 15.84 -20.80 -0.82
C TYR A 281 15.24 -21.47 -2.05
N ILE A 282 14.77 -22.68 -1.87
CA ILE A 282 13.95 -23.43 -2.84
C ILE A 282 12.70 -23.95 -2.13
N TYR A 283 11.55 -23.80 -2.78
CA TYR A 283 10.30 -24.37 -2.29
C TYR A 283 10.19 -25.81 -2.81
N LYS A 284 10.15 -26.75 -1.89
CA LYS A 284 10.08 -28.17 -2.18
C LYS A 284 9.32 -28.90 -1.06
N ASP A 285 8.48 -29.87 -1.43
CA ASP A 285 7.73 -30.72 -0.50
C ASP A 285 6.94 -29.92 0.55
N GLY A 286 6.33 -28.79 0.13
CA GLY A 286 5.50 -27.95 0.98
C GLY A 286 6.26 -26.99 1.91
N ALA A 287 7.57 -26.84 1.73
CA ALA A 287 8.38 -25.95 2.56
C ALA A 287 9.48 -25.24 1.79
N TRP A 288 9.86 -24.04 2.27
CA TRP A 288 11.06 -23.34 1.81
C TRP A 288 12.30 -23.89 2.53
N ILE A 289 13.23 -24.43 1.77
CA ILE A 289 14.47 -25.03 2.25
C ILE A 289 15.64 -24.11 1.86
N ASN A 290 16.49 -23.77 2.81
CA ASN A 290 17.75 -23.07 2.53
C ASN A 290 18.72 -24.05 1.84
N LYS A 291 19.37 -23.59 0.74
CA LYS A 291 20.33 -24.39 -0.04
C LYS A 291 21.68 -24.48 0.65
#